data_c0f5905b78219e22265a60a7f48da5dc
#
_entry.id   c0f5905b78219e22265a60a7f48da5dc
#
_cell.length_a   1.000
_cell.length_b   1.000
_cell.length_c   1.000
_cell.angle_alpha   90.00
_cell.angle_beta   90.00
_cell.angle_gamma   90.00
#
_symmetry.space_group_name_H-M   'P 1'
#
loop_
_entity.id
_entity.type
_entity.pdbx_description
1 polymer ?
#
loop_
_entity_poly.entity_id
_entity_poly.type
_entity_poly.pdbx_seq_one_letter_code
_entity_poly.pdbx_strand_id
1 'polypeptide(L)'
;MILKKGIVLIILGLIFSSCQEITIIKYSIDDAKQQAKIREITNPYYGKDGAWSYQTNKEVFNAVKEVLKRPINKEIQFDGIKIMIPEDTKINSQKGAIVDIKTGYGLPICIYTKDYCDTYSDARNKKRLAGGYYYICYFSENKDTKALFEKISEVNGFTEGCKWFL
;
A
#
# COMPACT_ATOMS: atom_id res chain seq x y z
N MET A 1 8.55 -10.63 63.02
CA MET A 1 7.32 -10.45 62.18
C MET A 1 7.55 -9.51 60.99
N ILE A 2 8.53 -8.65 60.97
CA ILE A 2 8.84 -7.66 59.91
C ILE A 2 9.46 -8.29 58.68
N LEU A 3 10.31 -9.32 58.83
CA LEU A 3 11.02 -9.96 57.70
C LEU A 3 10.08 -10.66 56.70
N LYS A 4 8.99 -11.28 57.18
CA LYS A 4 7.99 -11.94 56.29
C LYS A 4 7.21 -10.97 55.44
N LYS A 5 6.94 -9.75 55.92
CA LYS A 5 6.23 -8.72 55.15
C LYS A 5 7.09 -8.14 54.02
N GLY A 6 8.41 -8.01 54.21
CA GLY A 6 9.33 -7.54 53.19
C GLY A 6 9.48 -8.52 52.03
N ILE A 7 9.52 -9.82 52.28
CA ILE A 7 9.61 -10.85 51.23
C ILE A 7 8.37 -10.90 50.38
N VAL A 8 7.18 -10.77 50.97
CA VAL A 8 5.90 -10.73 50.20
C VAL A 8 5.81 -9.52 49.29
N LEU A 9 6.28 -8.35 49.73
CA LEU A 9 6.31 -7.15 48.91
C LEU A 9 7.27 -7.26 47.71
N ILE A 10 8.43 -7.90 47.89
CA ILE A 10 9.40 -8.14 46.82
C ILE A 10 8.83 -9.10 45.77
N ILE A 11 8.17 -10.18 46.20
CA ILE A 11 7.55 -11.16 45.28
C ILE A 11 6.39 -10.52 44.53
N LEU A 12 5.57 -9.72 45.15
CA LEU A 12 4.51 -8.96 44.46
C LEU A 12 5.08 -7.98 43.45
N GLY A 13 6.15 -7.25 43.75
CA GLY A 13 6.82 -6.35 42.82
C GLY A 13 7.37 -7.07 41.59
N LEU A 14 7.94 -8.27 41.74
CA LEU A 14 8.44 -9.08 40.62
C LEU A 14 7.33 -9.64 39.75
N ILE A 15 6.18 -10.00 40.34
CA ILE A 15 5.02 -10.49 39.58
C ILE A 15 4.41 -9.35 38.75
N PHE A 16 4.30 -8.13 39.29
CA PHE A 16 3.78 -6.98 38.52
C PHE A 16 4.69 -6.53 37.39
N SER A 17 6.01 -6.55 37.57
CA SER A 17 6.97 -6.24 36.51
C SER A 17 6.93 -7.26 35.37
N SER A 18 6.84 -8.55 35.69
CA SER A 18 6.78 -9.62 34.71
C SER A 18 5.46 -9.57 33.89
N CYS A 19 4.34 -9.18 34.50
CA CYS A 19 3.08 -9.00 33.78
C CYS A 19 3.12 -7.84 32.78
N GLN A 20 3.82 -6.74 33.10
CA GLN A 20 3.99 -5.62 32.18
C GLN A 20 4.87 -5.99 30.99
N GLU A 21 5.98 -6.70 31.22
CA GLU A 21 6.86 -7.15 30.14
C GLU A 21 6.15 -8.12 29.17
N ILE A 22 5.39 -9.07 29.71
CA ILE A 22 4.59 -10.01 28.88
C ILE A 22 3.56 -9.26 28.05
N THR A 23 2.93 -8.25 28.62
CA THR A 23 1.94 -7.43 27.90
C THR A 23 2.58 -6.64 26.75
N ILE A 24 3.73 -6.01 27.01
CA ILE A 24 4.48 -5.26 25.97
C ILE A 24 4.94 -6.18 24.86
N ILE A 25 5.47 -7.37 25.19
CA ILE A 25 5.89 -8.37 24.20
C ILE A 25 4.68 -8.83 23.35
N LYS A 26 3.55 -9.08 23.98
CA LYS A 26 2.34 -9.49 23.27
C LYS A 26 1.87 -8.39 22.31
N TYR A 27 1.83 -7.12 22.73
CA TYR A 27 1.48 -6.00 21.87
C TYR A 27 2.46 -5.86 20.72
N SER A 28 3.75 -5.99 20.94
CA SER A 28 4.76 -5.89 19.87
C SER A 28 4.65 -7.03 18.86
N ILE A 29 4.31 -8.25 19.30
CA ILE A 29 4.08 -9.40 18.43
C ILE A 29 2.78 -9.22 17.61
N ASP A 30 1.71 -8.75 18.24
CA ASP A 30 0.44 -8.53 17.56
C ASP A 30 0.55 -7.36 16.56
N ASP A 31 1.26 -6.29 16.89
CA ASP A 31 1.57 -5.20 15.98
C ASP A 31 2.44 -5.68 14.81
N ALA A 32 3.49 -6.46 15.07
CA ALA A 32 4.33 -7.04 14.03
C ALA A 32 3.54 -7.98 13.10
N LYS A 33 2.63 -8.79 13.63
CA LYS A 33 1.72 -9.63 12.82
C LYS A 33 0.74 -8.80 12.00
N GLN A 34 0.20 -7.73 12.59
CA GLN A 34 -0.69 -6.83 11.89
C GLN A 34 0.05 -6.05 10.81
N GLN A 35 1.26 -5.59 11.06
CA GLN A 35 2.15 -4.97 10.08
C GLN A 35 2.54 -5.96 8.97
N ALA A 36 2.85 -7.21 9.29
CA ALA A 36 3.11 -8.25 8.30
C ALA A 36 1.88 -8.51 7.43
N LYS A 37 0.69 -8.63 8.03
CA LYS A 37 -0.58 -8.79 7.30
C LYS A 37 -0.90 -7.59 6.44
N ILE A 38 -0.65 -6.38 6.94
CA ILE A 38 -0.77 -5.14 6.16
C ILE A 38 0.22 -5.15 4.99
N ARG A 39 1.46 -5.58 5.19
CA ARG A 39 2.45 -5.71 4.12
C ARG A 39 2.07 -6.77 3.10
N GLU A 40 1.58 -7.92 3.52
CA GLU A 40 1.08 -8.98 2.65
C GLU A 40 -0.09 -8.51 1.77
N ILE A 41 -0.99 -7.72 2.34
CA ILE A 41 -2.14 -7.16 1.63
C ILE A 41 -1.75 -5.94 0.78
N THR A 42 -0.77 -5.11 1.21
CA THR A 42 -0.39 -3.84 0.57
C THR A 42 0.76 -3.96 -0.40
N ASN A 43 1.63 -4.90 -0.22
CA ASN A 43 2.80 -5.04 -1.07
C ASN A 43 2.70 -6.34 -1.84
N PRO A 44 2.15 -6.32 -3.07
CA PRO A 44 2.07 -7.47 -3.94
C PRO A 44 3.43 -8.04 -4.33
N TYR A 45 4.53 -7.38 -3.93
CA TYR A 45 5.91 -7.84 -4.11
C TYR A 45 6.38 -8.82 -3.05
N TYR A 46 5.66 -8.95 -1.92
CA TYR A 46 5.96 -9.98 -0.95
C TYR A 46 5.45 -11.32 -1.51
N GLY A 47 6.35 -12.17 -1.91
CA GLY A 47 6.07 -13.56 -2.22
C GLY A 47 5.38 -14.26 -1.04
N LYS A 48 4.89 -15.47 -1.22
CA LYS A 48 4.15 -16.25 -0.21
C LYS A 48 4.82 -16.29 1.17
N ASP A 49 6.13 -16.09 1.23
CA ASP A 49 6.95 -16.14 2.44
C ASP A 49 7.40 -14.76 2.94
N GLY A 50 6.86 -13.68 2.40
CA GLY A 50 7.23 -12.30 2.81
C GLY A 50 8.66 -11.90 2.45
N ALA A 51 9.40 -12.74 1.75
CA ALA A 51 10.77 -12.47 1.35
C ALA A 51 10.81 -11.73 0.01
N TRP A 52 11.39 -10.55 0.03
CA TRP A 52 11.76 -9.82 -1.17
C TRP A 52 12.88 -10.57 -1.88
N SER A 53 12.61 -11.13 -3.04
CA SER A 53 13.65 -11.76 -3.85
C SER A 53 13.86 -10.96 -5.14
N TYR A 54 15.07 -11.02 -5.65
CA TYR A 54 15.38 -10.50 -6.98
C TYR A 54 14.49 -11.13 -8.06
N GLN A 55 14.12 -12.38 -7.89
CA GLN A 55 13.23 -13.10 -8.79
C GLN A 55 11.82 -12.49 -8.81
N THR A 56 11.25 -12.18 -7.66
CA THR A 56 9.93 -11.54 -7.55
C THR A 56 9.92 -10.18 -8.23
N ASN A 57 10.98 -9.38 -8.07
CA ASN A 57 11.11 -8.10 -8.76
C ASN A 57 11.14 -8.28 -10.28
N LYS A 58 11.93 -9.21 -10.77
CA LYS A 58 12.02 -9.50 -12.20
C LYS A 58 10.66 -9.90 -12.78
N GLU A 59 9.90 -10.73 -12.07
CA GLU A 59 8.57 -11.17 -12.49
C GLU A 59 7.57 -10.01 -12.50
N VAL A 60 7.58 -9.16 -11.47
CA VAL A 60 6.74 -7.95 -11.43
C VAL A 60 7.07 -7.01 -12.58
N PHE A 61 8.34 -6.74 -12.85
CA PHE A 61 8.71 -5.85 -13.97
C PHE A 61 8.39 -6.45 -15.33
N ASN A 62 8.46 -7.77 -15.48
CA ASN A 62 7.97 -8.45 -16.68
C ASN A 62 6.44 -8.27 -16.82
N ALA A 63 5.68 -8.40 -15.73
CA ALA A 63 4.24 -8.15 -15.74
C ALA A 63 3.93 -6.69 -16.12
N VAL A 64 4.65 -5.72 -15.57
CA VAL A 64 4.53 -4.30 -15.95
C VAL A 64 4.75 -4.12 -17.45
N LYS A 65 5.82 -4.69 -17.99
CA LYS A 65 6.17 -4.59 -19.41
C LYS A 65 5.10 -5.17 -20.33
N GLU A 66 4.47 -6.28 -19.94
CA GLU A 66 3.38 -6.87 -20.70
C GLU A 66 2.08 -6.05 -20.57
N VAL A 67 1.77 -5.55 -19.37
CA VAL A 67 0.58 -4.71 -19.14
C VAL A 67 0.71 -3.36 -19.87
N LEU A 68 1.91 -2.78 -19.97
CA LEU A 68 2.18 -1.54 -20.69
C LEU A 68 1.75 -1.58 -22.18
N LYS A 69 1.78 -2.78 -22.78
CA LYS A 69 1.39 -3.00 -24.19
C LYS A 69 -0.12 -3.05 -24.38
N ARG A 70 -0.90 -3.26 -23.31
CA ARG A 70 -2.36 -3.42 -23.37
C ARG A 70 -3.05 -2.07 -23.48
N PRO A 71 -4.25 -2.03 -24.12
CA PRO A 71 -5.07 -0.83 -24.13
C PRO A 71 -5.57 -0.51 -22.70
N ILE A 72 -5.73 0.78 -22.41
CA ILE A 72 -6.36 1.26 -21.18
C ILE A 72 -7.83 1.52 -21.49
N ASN A 73 -8.62 0.47 -21.49
CA ASN A 73 -10.03 0.48 -21.92
C ASN A 73 -10.99 -0.19 -20.93
N LYS A 74 -10.48 -0.72 -19.82
CA LYS A 74 -11.32 -1.35 -18.80
C LYS A 74 -11.79 -0.32 -17.79
N GLU A 75 -13.09 -0.03 -17.79
CA GLU A 75 -13.71 0.84 -16.79
C GLU A 75 -13.95 0.06 -15.49
N ILE A 76 -13.59 0.66 -14.38
CA ILE A 76 -13.89 0.18 -13.02
C ILE A 76 -14.45 1.31 -12.18
N GLN A 77 -15.21 0.94 -11.16
CA GLN A 77 -15.63 1.86 -10.10
C GLN A 77 -14.64 1.80 -8.95
N PHE A 78 -14.10 2.96 -8.56
CA PHE A 78 -13.18 3.08 -7.43
C PHE A 78 -13.52 4.31 -6.60
N ASP A 79 -13.87 4.13 -5.34
CA ASP A 79 -14.19 5.19 -4.38
C ASP A 79 -15.07 6.33 -4.94
N GLY A 80 -16.13 5.95 -5.67
CA GLY A 80 -17.11 6.90 -6.20
C GLY A 80 -16.79 7.49 -7.58
N ILE A 81 -15.66 7.15 -8.21
CA ILE A 81 -15.35 7.54 -9.59
C ILE A 81 -15.17 6.34 -10.52
N LYS A 82 -15.35 6.61 -11.81
CA LYS A 82 -14.97 5.70 -12.87
C LYS A 82 -13.52 5.93 -13.26
N ILE A 83 -12.74 4.87 -13.28
CA ILE A 83 -11.32 4.87 -13.65
C ILE A 83 -11.10 3.87 -14.76
N MET A 84 -10.37 4.29 -15.78
CA MET A 84 -9.91 3.43 -16.86
C MET A 84 -8.57 2.82 -16.47
N ILE A 85 -8.50 1.50 -16.50
CA ILE A 85 -7.27 0.73 -16.23
C ILE A 85 -6.93 -0.16 -17.42
N PRO A 86 -5.70 -0.69 -17.50
CA PRO A 86 -5.32 -1.62 -18.56
C PRO A 86 -6.22 -2.86 -18.59
N GLU A 87 -6.49 -3.35 -19.80
CA GLU A 87 -7.20 -4.61 -19.99
C GLU A 87 -6.53 -5.74 -19.22
N ASP A 88 -7.31 -6.74 -18.76
CA ASP A 88 -6.85 -7.86 -17.92
C ASP A 88 -6.15 -7.45 -16.62
N THR A 89 -6.49 -6.27 -16.10
CA THR A 89 -6.09 -5.86 -14.75
C THR A 89 -7.29 -5.65 -13.83
N LYS A 90 -7.05 -5.56 -12.53
CA LYS A 90 -8.05 -5.20 -11.52
C LYS A 90 -7.41 -4.29 -10.47
N ILE A 91 -8.24 -3.57 -9.72
CA ILE A 91 -7.76 -2.85 -8.52
C ILE A 91 -8.03 -3.71 -7.29
N ASN A 92 -7.04 -3.79 -6.42
CA ASN A 92 -7.23 -4.25 -5.06
C ASN A 92 -8.00 -3.17 -4.29
N SER A 93 -9.26 -3.43 -3.93
CA SER A 93 -10.16 -2.45 -3.33
C SER A 93 -9.68 -1.91 -1.97
N GLN A 94 -8.86 -2.67 -1.24
CA GLN A 94 -8.35 -2.25 0.07
C GLN A 94 -7.15 -1.29 -0.04
N LYS A 95 -6.39 -1.37 -1.14
CA LYS A 95 -5.08 -0.72 -1.29
C LYS A 95 -4.94 0.15 -2.52
N GLY A 96 -5.92 0.12 -3.41
CA GLY A 96 -5.84 0.83 -4.67
C GLY A 96 -4.74 0.34 -5.62
N ALA A 97 -4.08 -0.77 -5.32
CA ALA A 97 -3.02 -1.32 -6.16
C ALA A 97 -3.60 -1.96 -7.43
N ILE A 98 -3.01 -1.66 -8.58
CA ILE A 98 -3.36 -2.31 -9.84
C ILE A 98 -2.70 -3.69 -9.88
N VAL A 99 -3.49 -4.73 -10.14
CA VAL A 99 -3.06 -6.13 -10.18
C VAL A 99 -3.27 -6.69 -11.58
N ASP A 100 -2.24 -7.29 -12.16
CA ASP A 100 -2.36 -8.06 -13.40
C ASP A 100 -3.08 -9.38 -13.12
N ILE A 101 -4.23 -9.60 -13.78
CA ILE A 101 -5.05 -10.81 -13.55
C ILE A 101 -4.34 -12.06 -14.02
N LYS A 102 -3.58 -11.95 -15.10
CA LYS A 102 -2.89 -13.10 -15.74
C LYS A 102 -1.79 -13.69 -14.84
N THR A 103 -1.01 -12.82 -14.20
CA THR A 103 0.12 -13.26 -13.36
C THR A 103 -0.22 -13.27 -11.87
N GLY A 104 -1.26 -12.53 -11.46
CA GLY A 104 -1.61 -12.29 -10.07
C GLY A 104 -0.70 -11.27 -9.38
N TYR A 105 0.31 -10.71 -10.07
CA TYR A 105 1.20 -9.72 -9.49
C TYR A 105 0.56 -8.34 -9.43
N GLY A 106 0.73 -7.67 -8.31
CA GLY A 106 0.46 -6.25 -8.19
C GLY A 106 1.54 -5.45 -8.91
N LEU A 107 1.10 -4.44 -9.64
CA LEU A 107 2.00 -3.49 -10.28
C LEU A 107 2.39 -2.40 -9.27
N PRO A 108 3.60 -1.79 -9.39
CA PRO A 108 4.02 -0.73 -8.48
C PRO A 108 3.33 0.60 -8.75
N ILE A 109 2.01 0.56 -8.91
CA ILE A 109 1.12 1.70 -9.16
C ILE A 109 -0.10 1.55 -8.28
N CYS A 110 -0.41 2.61 -7.50
CA CYS A 110 -1.56 2.63 -6.60
C CYS A 110 -2.42 3.87 -6.84
N ILE A 111 -3.73 3.70 -6.63
CA ILE A 111 -4.71 4.79 -6.67
C ILE A 111 -5.40 4.82 -5.30
N TYR A 112 -5.49 6.00 -4.69
CA TYR A 112 -6.15 6.20 -3.40
C TYR A 112 -6.66 7.64 -3.24
N THR A 113 -7.33 7.93 -2.14
CA THR A 113 -7.86 9.27 -1.85
C THR A 113 -7.10 9.91 -0.71
N LYS A 114 -6.98 11.25 -0.76
CA LYS A 114 -6.42 12.10 0.29
C LYS A 114 -7.24 13.38 0.44
N ASP A 115 -7.21 13.95 1.62
CA ASP A 115 -7.87 15.24 1.88
C ASP A 115 -7.07 16.43 1.35
N TYR A 116 -5.79 16.24 1.07
CA TYR A 116 -4.88 17.25 0.55
C TYR A 116 -4.28 16.82 -0.81
N CYS A 117 -3.83 17.80 -1.56
CA CYS A 117 -3.10 17.57 -2.80
C CYS A 117 -1.64 17.23 -2.51
N ASP A 118 -1.13 16.21 -3.19
CA ASP A 118 0.25 15.80 -3.08
C ASP A 118 1.10 16.47 -4.18
N THR A 119 2.29 16.91 -3.81
CA THR A 119 3.22 17.62 -4.71
C THR A 119 4.43 16.79 -5.13
N TYR A 120 4.44 15.48 -4.81
CA TYR A 120 5.55 14.63 -5.20
C TYR A 120 5.61 14.37 -6.71
N SER A 121 6.82 14.29 -7.24
CA SER A 121 7.09 14.09 -8.67
C SER A 121 6.60 12.74 -9.22
N ASP A 122 6.49 11.75 -8.35
CA ASP A 122 6.05 10.38 -8.64
C ASP A 122 4.53 10.19 -8.47
N ALA A 123 3.80 11.29 -8.42
CA ALA A 123 2.38 11.32 -8.18
C ALA A 123 1.63 12.27 -9.12
N ARG A 124 0.34 11.96 -9.33
CA ARG A 124 -0.61 12.81 -10.04
C ARG A 124 -1.90 12.89 -9.25
N ASN A 125 -2.58 14.02 -9.35
CA ASN A 125 -3.77 14.33 -8.59
C ASN A 125 -4.99 14.59 -9.50
N LYS A 126 -6.17 14.28 -8.99
CA LYS A 126 -7.45 14.65 -9.58
C LYS A 126 -8.40 15.11 -8.48
N LYS A 127 -8.94 16.32 -8.60
CA LYS A 127 -9.84 16.89 -7.58
C LYS A 127 -11.13 16.06 -7.46
N ARG A 128 -11.58 15.81 -6.23
CA ARG A 128 -12.86 15.14 -5.93
C ARG A 128 -13.99 16.17 -5.85
N LEU A 129 -15.18 15.80 -6.31
CA LEU A 129 -16.38 16.64 -6.16
C LEU A 129 -16.80 16.82 -4.70
N ALA A 130 -16.58 15.79 -3.87
CA ALA A 130 -16.91 15.81 -2.43
C ALA A 130 -15.81 16.43 -1.53
N GLY A 131 -14.81 17.08 -2.12
CA GLY A 131 -13.62 17.56 -1.43
C GLY A 131 -12.46 16.57 -1.43
N GLY A 132 -11.23 17.07 -1.23
CA GLY A 132 -10.02 16.26 -1.33
C GLY A 132 -9.64 15.89 -2.76
N TYR A 133 -8.80 14.86 -2.89
CA TYR A 133 -8.20 14.48 -4.17
C TYR A 133 -8.17 12.96 -4.34
N TYR A 134 -8.38 12.50 -5.56
CA TYR A 134 -7.89 11.20 -6.03
C TYR A 134 -6.42 11.33 -6.37
N TYR A 135 -5.70 10.28 -6.14
CA TYR A 135 -4.26 10.28 -6.16
C TYR A 135 -3.76 9.00 -6.80
N ILE A 136 -2.95 9.12 -7.81
CA ILE A 136 -2.22 7.99 -8.40
C ILE A 136 -0.73 8.19 -8.20
N CYS A 137 -0.02 7.16 -7.80
CA CYS A 137 1.42 7.19 -7.63
C CYS A 137 2.07 5.89 -8.06
N TYR A 138 3.38 5.93 -8.31
CA TYR A 138 4.19 4.75 -8.57
C TYR A 138 5.36 4.66 -7.57
N PHE A 139 5.81 3.43 -7.33
CA PHE A 139 6.82 3.11 -6.30
C PHE A 139 8.02 2.39 -6.90
N SER A 140 8.48 2.81 -8.07
CA SER A 140 9.60 2.14 -8.74
C SER A 140 10.25 3.08 -9.73
N GLU A 141 11.57 3.11 -9.73
CA GLU A 141 12.36 3.84 -10.74
C GLU A 141 12.38 3.14 -12.12
N ASN A 142 11.69 1.99 -12.26
CA ASN A 142 11.62 1.28 -13.52
C ASN A 142 10.88 2.12 -14.57
N LYS A 143 11.53 2.33 -15.72
CA LYS A 143 11.02 3.17 -16.81
C LYS A 143 9.67 2.71 -17.38
N ASP A 144 9.43 1.39 -17.43
CA ASP A 144 8.18 0.83 -17.95
C ASP A 144 7.04 1.06 -16.94
N THR A 145 7.34 1.03 -15.64
CA THR A 145 6.38 1.40 -14.58
C THR A 145 5.99 2.87 -14.70
N LYS A 146 6.97 3.75 -14.88
CA LYS A 146 6.70 5.18 -15.08
C LYS A 146 5.87 5.43 -16.33
N ALA A 147 6.21 4.78 -17.45
CA ALA A 147 5.45 4.91 -18.68
C ALA A 147 4.00 4.42 -18.55
N LEU A 148 3.78 3.32 -17.84
CA LEU A 148 2.42 2.81 -17.56
C LEU A 148 1.64 3.75 -16.65
N PHE A 149 2.27 4.28 -15.61
CA PHE A 149 1.71 5.27 -14.71
C PHE A 149 1.27 6.54 -15.47
N GLU A 150 2.11 7.09 -16.35
CA GLU A 150 1.79 8.28 -17.14
C GLU A 150 0.59 8.01 -18.06
N LYS A 151 0.56 6.88 -18.76
CA LYS A 151 -0.59 6.50 -19.61
C LYS A 151 -1.91 6.42 -18.82
N ILE A 152 -1.89 5.77 -17.66
CA ILE A 152 -3.09 5.65 -16.80
C ILE A 152 -3.49 7.05 -16.29
N SER A 153 -2.53 7.88 -15.90
CA SER A 153 -2.78 9.23 -15.43
C SER A 153 -3.43 10.10 -16.49
N GLU A 154 -2.90 10.09 -17.72
CA GLU A 154 -3.40 10.86 -18.84
C GLU A 154 -4.84 10.48 -19.22
N VAL A 155 -5.11 9.19 -19.42
CA VAL A 155 -6.45 8.69 -19.78
C VAL A 155 -7.51 9.06 -18.74
N ASN A 156 -7.13 9.12 -17.46
CA ASN A 156 -8.03 9.44 -16.36
C ASN A 156 -8.06 10.91 -15.96
N GLY A 157 -7.25 11.77 -16.60
CA GLY A 157 -7.19 13.21 -16.30
C GLY A 157 -6.55 13.51 -14.95
N PHE A 158 -5.61 12.70 -14.48
CA PHE A 158 -4.75 13.04 -13.38
C PHE A 158 -3.66 14.01 -13.86
N THR A 159 -3.33 15.01 -13.04
CA THR A 159 -2.37 16.07 -13.39
C THR A 159 -1.27 16.23 -12.36
N GLU A 160 -0.13 16.77 -12.80
CA GLU A 160 0.92 17.24 -11.89
C GLU A 160 0.44 18.39 -11.02
N GLY A 161 0.85 18.33 -9.76
CA GLY A 161 0.66 19.40 -8.81
C GLY A 161 -0.80 19.71 -8.48
N CYS A 162 -0.95 20.70 -7.62
CA CYS A 162 -2.23 21.18 -7.12
C CYS A 162 -2.67 22.35 -7.97
N LYS A 163 -3.33 22.12 -9.09
CA LYS A 163 -3.95 23.23 -9.83
C LYS A 163 -5.10 23.79 -8.99
N TRP A 164 -4.84 24.91 -8.37
CA TRP A 164 -5.87 25.79 -7.86
C TRP A 164 -6.55 26.40 -9.10
N PHE A 165 -7.74 25.94 -9.44
CA PHE A 165 -8.57 26.72 -10.33
C PHE A 165 -9.03 27.95 -9.53
N LEU A 166 -8.42 29.09 -9.85
CA LEU A 166 -8.94 30.42 -9.48
C LEU A 166 -10.25 30.65 -10.21
#